data_aa964d7f1b277e0d34c09f7c0fd8aa01
#
_entry.id   aa964d7f1b277e0d34c09f7c0fd8aa01
#
_cell.length_a   1.000
_cell.length_b   1.000
_cell.length_c   1.000
_cell.angle_alpha   90.00
_cell.angle_beta   90.00
_cell.angle_gamma   90.00
#
_symmetry.space_group_name_H-M   'P 1'
#
loop_
_entity.id
_entity.type
_entity.pdbx_description
1 polymer ?
#
loop_
_entity_poly.entity_id
_entity_poly.type
_entity_poly.pdbx_seq_one_letter_code
_entity_poly.pdbx_strand_id
1 'polypeptide(L)'
;MHCEAERERTDQVGETLWLEQIAGAHGMPAAIVAHAWFDTPDAEDIIAQQAERLMVRGIRSKPRTGNAPGTVSPDAPGTMGDPLWRRGLRLLEKYDLSYDLRVPVWHLKEAVEIARLIPPTTVIINHTGFPWDRSKAGMTLWRDAMQAMANEPNTVVKLSELGLKNDSWRYEENCAIVLETIDLFGPHRCMFASNFPVAGLRIPFDDLYRAYKKMVADFSLDEKRMLFHDTAARVYRLDL
;
A
#
# COMPACT_ATOMS: atom_id res chain seq x y z
N MET A 1 9.70 -8.64 -1.65
CA MET A 1 8.24 -8.83 -1.69
C MET A 1 7.68 -8.30 -2.99
N HIS A 2 6.75 -9.00 -3.60
CA HIS A 2 5.98 -8.57 -4.77
C HIS A 2 4.61 -8.03 -4.34
N CYS A 3 4.13 -7.01 -5.03
CA CYS A 3 2.77 -6.51 -4.88
C CYS A 3 2.09 -6.60 -6.26
N GLU A 4 0.90 -7.18 -6.31
CA GLU A 4 0.16 -7.53 -7.53
C GLU A 4 0.23 -6.45 -8.65
N ALA A 5 0.22 -6.89 -9.90
CA ALA A 5 0.20 -6.05 -11.08
C ALA A 5 -1.18 -6.01 -11.79
N GLU A 6 -2.21 -6.65 -11.19
CA GLU A 6 -3.57 -6.72 -11.74
C GLU A 6 -3.61 -7.42 -13.12
N ARG A 7 -3.00 -8.60 -13.18
CA ARG A 7 -2.75 -9.32 -14.42
C ARG A 7 -3.99 -9.51 -15.27
N GLU A 8 -5.04 -10.13 -14.72
CA GLU A 8 -6.25 -10.48 -15.46
C GLU A 8 -7.44 -10.62 -14.51
N ARG A 9 -8.60 -10.02 -14.84
CA ARG A 9 -9.79 -10.13 -14.00
C ARG A 9 -10.34 -11.56 -13.93
N THR A 10 -10.18 -12.32 -15.00
CA THR A 10 -10.66 -13.71 -15.12
C THR A 10 -9.65 -14.74 -14.62
N ASP A 11 -8.43 -14.35 -14.26
CA ASP A 11 -7.35 -15.22 -13.77
C ASP A 11 -6.59 -14.54 -12.62
N GLN A 12 -7.32 -14.23 -11.54
CA GLN A 12 -6.77 -13.48 -10.40
C GLN A 12 -5.69 -14.26 -9.63
N VAL A 13 -5.74 -15.59 -9.63
CA VAL A 13 -4.77 -16.46 -8.93
C VAL A 13 -3.54 -16.76 -9.81
N GLY A 14 -3.66 -16.65 -11.12
CA GLY A 14 -2.58 -17.00 -12.06
C GLY A 14 -1.30 -16.20 -11.89
N GLU A 15 -1.39 -14.92 -11.47
CA GLU A 15 -0.21 -14.12 -11.13
C GLU A 15 0.53 -14.71 -9.92
N THR A 16 -0.19 -15.11 -8.88
CA THR A 16 0.38 -15.74 -7.68
C THR A 16 1.08 -17.05 -8.01
N LEU A 17 0.44 -17.92 -8.81
CA LEU A 17 1.03 -19.20 -9.23
C LEU A 17 2.32 -18.98 -10.04
N TRP A 18 2.33 -18.01 -10.94
CA TRP A 18 3.53 -17.64 -11.69
C TRP A 18 4.65 -17.12 -10.78
N LEU A 19 4.34 -16.29 -9.81
CA LEU A 19 5.31 -15.74 -8.85
C LEU A 19 5.91 -16.84 -7.95
N GLU A 20 5.13 -17.85 -7.56
CA GLU A 20 5.63 -19.00 -6.82
C GLU A 20 6.65 -19.82 -7.65
N GLN A 21 6.42 -19.98 -8.95
CA GLN A 21 7.38 -20.61 -9.85
C GLN A 21 8.69 -19.82 -9.96
N ILE A 22 8.58 -18.47 -10.09
CA ILE A 22 9.74 -17.58 -10.11
C ILE A 22 10.51 -17.65 -8.78
N ALA A 23 9.80 -17.63 -7.64
CA ALA A 23 10.43 -17.75 -6.33
C ALA A 23 11.14 -19.09 -6.15
N GLY A 24 10.56 -20.19 -6.61
CA GLY A 24 11.19 -21.52 -6.61
C GLY A 24 12.47 -21.58 -7.44
N ALA A 25 12.51 -20.88 -8.57
CA ALA A 25 13.65 -20.86 -9.48
C ALA A 25 14.76 -19.89 -9.04
N HIS A 26 14.41 -18.75 -8.41
CA HIS A 26 15.32 -17.63 -8.19
C HIS A 26 15.44 -17.18 -6.71
N GLY A 27 14.70 -17.80 -5.79
CA GLY A 27 14.69 -17.43 -4.38
C GLY A 27 13.95 -16.12 -4.06
N MET A 28 13.30 -15.51 -5.05
CA MET A 28 12.52 -14.26 -4.89
C MET A 28 11.27 -14.29 -5.77
N PRO A 29 10.17 -13.62 -5.31
CA PRO A 29 10.01 -12.83 -4.07
C PRO A 29 9.88 -13.71 -2.83
N ALA A 30 10.18 -13.15 -1.63
CA ALA A 30 9.99 -13.85 -0.37
C ALA A 30 8.52 -13.85 0.11
N ALA A 31 7.70 -12.93 -0.36
CA ALA A 31 6.26 -12.85 -0.06
C ALA A 31 5.50 -12.11 -1.16
N ILE A 32 4.19 -12.32 -1.20
CA ILE A 32 3.28 -11.79 -2.22
C ILE A 32 2.12 -11.06 -1.54
N VAL A 33 1.84 -9.84 -2.00
CA VAL A 33 0.52 -9.22 -1.86
C VAL A 33 -0.24 -9.55 -3.14
N ALA A 34 -1.23 -10.41 -3.02
CA ALA A 34 -1.96 -10.96 -4.15
C ALA A 34 -3.13 -10.07 -4.58
N HIS A 35 -3.76 -10.42 -5.69
CA HIS A 35 -4.93 -9.73 -6.20
C HIS A 35 -6.22 -10.53 -5.93
N ALA A 36 -7.28 -9.83 -5.55
CA ALA A 36 -8.65 -10.32 -5.56
C ALA A 36 -9.62 -9.14 -5.70
N TRP A 37 -10.62 -9.26 -6.56
CA TRP A 37 -11.71 -8.29 -6.61
C TRP A 37 -12.71 -8.56 -5.47
N PHE A 38 -12.98 -7.56 -4.62
CA PHE A 38 -13.90 -7.70 -3.49
C PHE A 38 -15.37 -7.61 -3.89
N ASP A 39 -15.66 -6.96 -5.01
CA ASP A 39 -17.00 -6.66 -5.52
C ASP A 39 -17.54 -7.72 -6.51
N THR A 40 -16.99 -8.92 -6.50
CA THR A 40 -17.42 -10.01 -7.36
C THR A 40 -18.13 -11.13 -6.57
N PRO A 41 -19.04 -11.90 -7.21
CA PRO A 41 -19.72 -13.01 -6.53
C PRO A 41 -18.77 -14.11 -6.03
N ASP A 42 -17.64 -14.31 -6.70
CA ASP A 42 -16.61 -15.33 -6.43
C ASP A 42 -15.47 -14.79 -5.53
N ALA A 43 -15.62 -13.60 -4.94
CA ALA A 43 -14.58 -12.98 -4.12
C ALA A 43 -14.09 -13.90 -3.00
N GLU A 44 -14.98 -14.61 -2.31
CA GLU A 44 -14.60 -15.52 -1.22
C GLU A 44 -13.79 -16.72 -1.73
N ASP A 45 -14.17 -17.29 -2.85
CA ASP A 45 -13.46 -18.43 -3.45
C ASP A 45 -12.04 -18.01 -3.90
N ILE A 46 -11.91 -16.83 -4.50
CA ILE A 46 -10.61 -16.29 -4.92
C ILE A 46 -9.73 -15.97 -3.71
N ILE A 47 -10.27 -15.30 -2.69
CA ILE A 47 -9.51 -14.97 -1.46
C ILE A 47 -9.09 -16.26 -0.75
N ALA A 48 -9.94 -17.28 -0.68
CA ALA A 48 -9.60 -18.59 -0.11
C ALA A 48 -8.43 -19.24 -0.86
N GLN A 49 -8.49 -19.29 -2.21
CA GLN A 49 -7.41 -19.81 -3.04
C GLN A 49 -6.09 -19.05 -2.85
N GLN A 50 -6.15 -17.70 -2.71
CA GLN A 50 -4.97 -16.89 -2.42
C GLN A 50 -4.41 -17.20 -1.02
N ALA A 51 -5.28 -17.38 -0.01
CA ALA A 51 -4.88 -17.66 1.37
C ALA A 51 -4.22 -19.06 1.55
N GLU A 52 -4.55 -20.03 0.69
CA GLU A 52 -3.89 -21.33 0.66
C GLU A 52 -2.42 -21.26 0.22
N ARG A 53 -2.00 -20.16 -0.38
CA ARG A 53 -0.64 -19.95 -0.88
C ARG A 53 0.29 -19.47 0.22
N LEU A 54 1.29 -20.28 0.57
CA LEU A 54 2.22 -20.00 1.67
C LEU A 54 2.99 -18.67 1.53
N MET A 55 3.13 -18.14 0.33
CA MET A 55 3.82 -16.87 0.08
C MET A 55 2.90 -15.66 0.17
N VAL A 56 1.57 -15.85 0.13
CA VAL A 56 0.62 -14.74 0.21
C VAL A 56 0.50 -14.24 1.65
N ARG A 57 0.58 -12.91 1.82
CA ARG A 57 0.50 -12.23 3.12
C ARG A 57 -0.60 -11.19 3.19
N GLY A 58 -1.13 -10.81 2.05
CA GLY A 58 -2.18 -9.81 1.97
C GLY A 58 -2.79 -9.73 0.59
N ILE A 59 -3.85 -8.94 0.50
CA ILE A 59 -4.57 -8.66 -0.75
C ILE A 59 -4.52 -7.16 -1.05
N ARG A 60 -4.35 -6.83 -2.33
CA ARG A 60 -4.63 -5.50 -2.85
C ARG A 60 -5.80 -5.57 -3.82
N SER A 61 -6.95 -5.09 -3.38
CA SER A 61 -8.13 -4.84 -4.21
C SER A 61 -8.34 -3.34 -4.32
N LYS A 62 -8.21 -2.80 -5.52
CA LYS A 62 -8.36 -1.37 -5.75
C LYS A 62 -9.84 -1.02 -5.84
N PRO A 63 -10.40 -0.22 -4.92
CA PRO A 63 -11.77 0.23 -5.07
C PRO A 63 -11.89 1.17 -6.27
N ARG A 64 -13.07 1.27 -6.80
CA ARG A 64 -13.40 2.30 -7.81
C ARG A 64 -13.23 3.69 -7.20
N THR A 65 -12.42 4.54 -7.84
CA THR A 65 -12.13 5.90 -7.40
C THR A 65 -12.44 6.91 -8.51
N GLY A 66 -12.68 8.15 -8.13
CA GLY A 66 -12.83 9.25 -9.08
C GLY A 66 -11.49 9.83 -9.54
N ASN A 67 -11.46 10.45 -10.71
CA ASN A 67 -10.28 11.15 -11.24
C ASN A 67 -10.01 12.50 -10.52
N ALA A 68 -10.98 12.99 -9.77
CA ALA A 68 -10.91 14.20 -8.94
C ALA A 68 -11.87 14.08 -7.75
N PRO A 69 -11.70 14.90 -6.70
CA PRO A 69 -12.63 14.92 -5.56
C PRO A 69 -14.09 15.07 -5.99
N GLY A 70 -14.98 14.24 -5.43
CA GLY A 70 -16.42 14.32 -5.67
C GLY A 70 -16.92 13.83 -7.04
N THR A 71 -16.06 13.24 -7.89
CA THR A 71 -16.46 12.75 -9.22
C THR A 71 -17.08 11.34 -9.19
N VAL A 72 -17.03 10.65 -8.07
CA VAL A 72 -17.67 9.35 -7.83
C VAL A 72 -18.41 9.42 -6.50
N SER A 73 -19.65 8.92 -6.47
CA SER A 73 -20.39 8.77 -5.22
C SER A 73 -19.69 7.78 -4.30
N PRO A 74 -19.55 8.08 -2.98
CA PRO A 74 -18.93 7.17 -2.03
C PRO A 74 -19.55 5.76 -2.01
N ASP A 75 -20.87 5.65 -2.26
CA ASP A 75 -21.62 4.38 -2.21
C ASP A 75 -21.83 3.76 -3.60
N ALA A 76 -21.18 4.27 -4.64
CA ALA A 76 -21.32 3.70 -5.98
C ALA A 76 -20.75 2.27 -6.03
N PRO A 77 -21.24 1.42 -6.95
CA PRO A 77 -20.71 0.06 -7.10
C PRO A 77 -19.19 0.02 -7.27
N GLY A 78 -18.54 -0.83 -6.51
CA GLY A 78 -17.08 -1.03 -6.49
C GLY A 78 -16.29 -0.01 -5.67
N THR A 79 -16.92 1.00 -5.05
CA THR A 79 -16.25 1.95 -4.14
C THR A 79 -16.07 1.36 -2.74
N MET A 80 -15.32 2.05 -1.88
CA MET A 80 -15.17 1.66 -0.46
C MET A 80 -16.48 1.72 0.35
N GLY A 81 -17.50 2.43 -0.13
CA GLY A 81 -18.84 2.48 0.47
C GLY A 81 -19.78 1.37 -0.02
N ASP A 82 -19.46 0.70 -1.13
CA ASP A 82 -20.26 -0.39 -1.67
C ASP A 82 -20.35 -1.57 -0.68
N PRO A 83 -21.58 -1.99 -0.28
CA PRO A 83 -21.74 -3.11 0.63
C PRO A 83 -21.15 -4.43 0.12
N LEU A 84 -21.14 -4.67 -1.20
CA LEU A 84 -20.56 -5.87 -1.81
C LEU A 84 -19.03 -5.84 -1.67
N TRP A 85 -18.40 -4.71 -1.97
CA TRP A 85 -16.98 -4.51 -1.80
C TRP A 85 -16.54 -4.65 -0.32
N ARG A 86 -17.29 -4.04 0.61
CA ARG A 86 -17.06 -4.16 2.07
C ARG A 86 -17.23 -5.61 2.57
N ARG A 87 -18.14 -6.38 1.98
CA ARG A 87 -18.27 -7.81 2.29
C ARG A 87 -17.00 -8.58 1.92
N GLY A 88 -16.46 -8.36 0.72
CA GLY A 88 -15.21 -8.98 0.28
C GLY A 88 -14.02 -8.57 1.14
N LEU A 89 -13.93 -7.29 1.53
CA LEU A 89 -12.88 -6.80 2.43
C LEU A 89 -12.87 -7.54 3.78
N ARG A 90 -14.04 -7.77 4.39
CA ARG A 90 -14.15 -8.47 5.70
C ARG A 90 -13.67 -9.93 5.66
N LEU A 91 -13.61 -10.54 4.49
CA LEU A 91 -13.05 -11.89 4.36
C LEU A 91 -11.58 -11.96 4.71
N LEU A 92 -10.85 -10.83 4.65
CA LEU A 92 -9.44 -10.79 5.00
C LEU A 92 -9.18 -11.15 6.48
N GLU A 93 -10.11 -10.80 7.38
CA GLU A 93 -10.03 -11.19 8.80
C GLU A 93 -10.12 -12.72 8.96
N LYS A 94 -11.01 -13.39 8.18
CA LYS A 94 -11.19 -14.85 8.21
C LYS A 94 -9.91 -15.59 7.81
N TYR A 95 -9.14 -15.00 6.90
CA TYR A 95 -7.96 -15.64 6.30
C TYR A 95 -6.63 -15.08 6.81
N ASP A 96 -6.65 -14.21 7.84
CA ASP A 96 -5.45 -13.55 8.41
C ASP A 96 -4.57 -12.87 7.33
N LEU A 97 -5.21 -12.15 6.42
CA LEU A 97 -4.55 -11.42 5.33
C LEU A 97 -4.56 -9.91 5.59
N SER A 98 -3.46 -9.23 5.29
CA SER A 98 -3.40 -7.76 5.31
C SER A 98 -4.12 -7.15 4.11
N TYR A 99 -4.50 -5.88 4.22
CA TYR A 99 -5.08 -5.10 3.12
C TYR A 99 -4.13 -4.00 2.65
N ASP A 100 -3.66 -4.07 1.41
CA ASP A 100 -2.90 -3.03 0.76
C ASP A 100 -3.84 -2.00 0.11
N LEU A 101 -4.02 -0.86 0.75
CA LEU A 101 -4.90 0.23 0.33
C LEU A 101 -4.21 1.11 -0.72
N ARG A 102 -4.76 1.17 -1.92
CA ARG A 102 -4.29 2.04 -3.00
C ARG A 102 -5.42 2.92 -3.52
N VAL A 103 -5.51 4.13 -3.01
CA VAL A 103 -6.49 5.14 -3.42
C VAL A 103 -5.84 6.52 -3.52
N PRO A 104 -6.34 7.42 -4.37
CA PRO A 104 -5.94 8.82 -4.37
C PRO A 104 -6.20 9.49 -3.00
N VAL A 105 -5.41 10.50 -2.67
CA VAL A 105 -5.44 11.20 -1.38
C VAL A 105 -6.83 11.67 -0.95
N TRP A 106 -7.67 12.11 -1.87
CA TRP A 106 -9.03 12.59 -1.58
C TRP A 106 -10.01 11.51 -1.13
N HIS A 107 -9.65 10.23 -1.28
CA HIS A 107 -10.40 9.09 -0.75
C HIS A 107 -9.84 8.54 0.58
N LEU A 108 -8.69 9.04 1.08
CA LEU A 108 -8.11 8.53 2.33
C LEU A 108 -9.00 8.82 3.55
N LYS A 109 -9.77 9.91 3.57
CA LYS A 109 -10.72 10.17 4.66
C LYS A 109 -11.85 9.13 4.71
N GLU A 110 -12.30 8.64 3.57
CA GLU A 110 -13.25 7.52 3.46
C GLU A 110 -12.62 6.21 3.94
N ALA A 111 -11.31 6.04 3.68
CA ALA A 111 -10.57 4.85 4.10
C ALA A 111 -10.41 4.71 5.63
N VAL A 112 -10.61 5.78 6.40
CA VAL A 112 -10.67 5.70 7.88
C VAL A 112 -11.78 4.75 8.32
N GLU A 113 -12.95 4.80 7.68
CA GLU A 113 -14.04 3.86 7.96
C GLU A 113 -13.68 2.41 7.61
N ILE A 114 -12.87 2.22 6.56
CA ILE A 114 -12.37 0.90 6.17
C ILE A 114 -11.44 0.33 7.23
N ALA A 115 -10.52 1.13 7.76
CA ALA A 115 -9.64 0.70 8.85
C ALA A 115 -10.43 0.30 10.11
N ARG A 116 -11.47 1.05 10.44
CA ARG A 116 -12.37 0.76 11.58
C ARG A 116 -13.27 -0.46 11.35
N LEU A 117 -13.57 -0.77 10.10
CA LEU A 117 -14.44 -1.90 9.72
C LEU A 117 -13.76 -3.26 9.94
N ILE A 118 -12.43 -3.30 9.86
CA ILE A 118 -11.59 -4.51 9.95
C ILE A 118 -10.46 -4.33 10.99
N PRO A 119 -10.77 -4.08 12.28
CA PRO A 119 -9.77 -3.70 13.29
C PRO A 119 -8.61 -4.71 13.46
N PRO A 120 -8.80 -6.03 13.34
CA PRO A 120 -7.71 -7.00 13.42
C PRO A 120 -6.79 -6.98 12.19
N THR A 121 -7.29 -6.51 11.04
CA THR A 121 -6.55 -6.50 9.78
C THR A 121 -5.65 -5.28 9.68
N THR A 122 -4.38 -5.47 9.35
CA THR A 122 -3.48 -4.35 9.04
C THR A 122 -3.83 -3.74 7.68
N VAL A 123 -4.12 -2.45 7.67
CA VAL A 123 -4.35 -1.65 6.46
C VAL A 123 -3.07 -0.92 6.09
N ILE A 124 -2.52 -1.22 4.93
CA ILE A 124 -1.23 -0.69 4.47
C ILE A 124 -1.48 0.37 3.40
N ILE A 125 -1.28 1.65 3.76
CA ILE A 125 -1.42 2.77 2.84
C ILE A 125 -0.28 2.72 1.83
N ASN A 126 -0.61 2.54 0.55
CA ASN A 126 0.40 2.51 -0.51
C ASN A 126 0.83 3.93 -0.89
N HIS A 127 2.11 4.04 -1.28
CA HIS A 127 2.64 5.18 -2.00
C HIS A 127 2.48 6.53 -1.27
N THR A 128 2.72 6.51 0.04
CA THR A 128 2.70 7.72 0.88
C THR A 128 1.37 8.50 0.75
N GLY A 129 0.25 7.78 0.48
CA GLY A 129 -1.06 8.38 0.27
C GLY A 129 -1.18 9.27 -0.98
N PHE A 130 -0.28 9.13 -1.96
CA PHE A 130 -0.28 9.84 -3.24
C PHE A 130 -0.36 11.38 -3.12
N PRO A 131 0.65 12.05 -2.59
CA PRO A 131 0.72 13.51 -2.52
C PRO A 131 1.02 14.12 -3.90
N TRP A 132 0.13 13.93 -4.87
CA TRP A 132 0.32 14.38 -6.27
C TRP A 132 0.19 15.89 -6.45
N ASP A 133 -0.73 16.53 -5.71
CA ASP A 133 -0.85 17.99 -5.70
C ASP A 133 0.09 18.59 -4.67
N ARG A 134 1.19 19.17 -5.14
CA ARG A 134 2.22 19.84 -4.31
C ARG A 134 1.89 21.29 -3.97
N SER A 135 0.74 21.80 -4.39
CA SER A 135 0.26 23.12 -3.96
C SER A 135 0.03 23.15 -2.45
N LYS A 136 0.00 24.34 -1.86
CA LYS A 136 -0.30 24.51 -0.44
C LYS A 136 -1.64 23.85 -0.07
N ALA A 137 -2.67 23.98 -0.91
CA ALA A 137 -3.97 23.37 -0.69
C ALA A 137 -3.91 21.82 -0.79
N GLY A 138 -3.23 21.29 -1.80
CA GLY A 138 -3.05 19.85 -1.99
C GLY A 138 -2.27 19.22 -0.83
N MET A 139 -1.21 19.86 -0.38
CA MET A 139 -0.43 19.37 0.77
C MET A 139 -1.18 19.48 2.09
N THR A 140 -2.07 20.47 2.26
CA THR A 140 -2.97 20.53 3.43
C THR A 140 -3.98 19.38 3.40
N LEU A 141 -4.62 19.11 2.25
CA LEU A 141 -5.53 17.98 2.09
C LEU A 141 -4.83 16.65 2.40
N TRP A 142 -3.61 16.47 1.87
CA TRP A 142 -2.82 15.26 2.08
C TRP A 142 -2.47 15.07 3.57
N ARG A 143 -2.00 16.12 4.24
CA ARG A 143 -1.65 16.07 5.67
C ARG A 143 -2.84 15.71 6.53
N ASP A 144 -3.99 16.38 6.33
CA ASP A 144 -5.21 16.11 7.06
C ASP A 144 -5.71 14.67 6.89
N ALA A 145 -5.61 14.15 5.65
CA ALA A 145 -6.01 12.79 5.34
C ALA A 145 -5.04 11.75 5.95
N MET A 146 -3.73 11.97 5.86
CA MET A 146 -2.72 11.11 6.47
C MET A 146 -2.79 11.13 8.00
N GLN A 147 -3.03 12.30 8.62
CA GLN A 147 -3.24 12.40 10.06
C GLN A 147 -4.48 11.60 10.51
N ALA A 148 -5.58 11.67 9.75
CA ALA A 148 -6.78 10.90 10.06
C ALA A 148 -6.51 9.40 10.00
N MET A 149 -5.77 8.92 9.01
CA MET A 149 -5.34 7.52 8.90
C MET A 149 -4.34 7.14 10.00
N ALA A 150 -3.42 8.03 10.38
CA ALA A 150 -2.44 7.77 11.45
C ALA A 150 -3.09 7.58 12.82
N ASN A 151 -4.28 8.14 13.05
CA ASN A 151 -5.06 7.96 14.28
C ASN A 151 -5.67 6.55 14.39
N GLU A 152 -5.73 5.78 13.31
CA GLU A 152 -6.21 4.40 13.34
C GLU A 152 -5.02 3.46 13.63
N PRO A 153 -5.09 2.66 14.71
CA PRO A 153 -3.93 1.89 15.20
C PRO A 153 -3.50 0.75 14.26
N ASN A 154 -4.41 0.26 13.43
CA ASN A 154 -4.15 -0.83 12.47
C ASN A 154 -3.66 -0.34 11.11
N THR A 155 -3.21 0.92 11.00
CA THR A 155 -2.69 1.48 9.74
C THR A 155 -1.17 1.58 9.73
N VAL A 156 -0.59 1.27 8.57
CA VAL A 156 0.85 1.31 8.27
C VAL A 156 1.05 1.96 6.89
N VAL A 157 2.20 2.54 6.62
CA VAL A 157 2.47 3.26 5.38
C VAL A 157 3.68 2.71 4.63
N LYS A 158 3.55 2.54 3.30
CA LYS A 158 4.68 2.38 2.37
C LYS A 158 5.15 3.75 1.89
N LEU A 159 6.38 4.11 2.26
CA LEU A 159 7.07 5.29 1.78
C LEU A 159 7.61 5.01 0.37
N SER A 160 6.84 5.35 -0.64
CA SER A 160 7.14 5.05 -2.05
C SER A 160 6.35 5.96 -3.00
N GLU A 161 6.62 5.89 -4.31
CA GLU A 161 5.97 6.63 -5.40
C GLU A 161 5.87 8.14 -5.14
N LEU A 162 7.01 8.72 -4.77
CA LEU A 162 7.13 10.15 -4.47
C LEU A 162 7.34 11.02 -5.72
N GLY A 163 7.62 10.38 -6.86
CA GLY A 163 7.79 11.09 -8.14
C GLY A 163 6.45 11.57 -8.71
N LEU A 164 6.44 12.77 -9.26
CA LEU A 164 5.28 13.31 -9.98
C LEU A 164 5.25 12.83 -11.43
N LYS A 165 4.05 12.75 -12.01
CA LYS A 165 3.89 12.40 -13.42
C LYS A 165 4.49 13.51 -14.30
N ASN A 166 5.34 13.13 -15.26
CA ASN A 166 6.01 14.06 -16.20
C ASN A 166 6.92 15.11 -15.52
N ASP A 167 7.45 14.81 -14.33
CA ASP A 167 8.40 15.69 -13.64
C ASP A 167 9.61 14.89 -13.17
N SER A 168 10.73 15.59 -12.93
CA SER A 168 11.92 14.99 -12.34
C SER A 168 11.69 14.65 -10.87
N TRP A 169 12.37 13.62 -10.41
CA TRP A 169 12.33 13.27 -8.99
C TRP A 169 13.09 14.32 -8.16
N ARG A 170 12.41 15.01 -7.23
CA ARG A 170 12.95 16.13 -6.45
C ARG A 170 13.22 15.71 -5.02
N TYR A 171 14.50 15.73 -4.63
CA TYR A 171 14.92 15.24 -3.32
C TYR A 171 14.29 16.03 -2.16
N GLU A 172 14.38 17.37 -2.19
CA GLU A 172 13.96 18.23 -1.07
C GLU A 172 12.47 18.12 -0.79
N GLU A 173 11.64 18.17 -1.83
CA GLU A 173 10.19 18.04 -1.72
C GLU A 173 9.80 16.64 -1.20
N ASN A 174 10.43 15.61 -1.74
CA ASN A 174 10.14 14.23 -1.36
C ASN A 174 10.65 13.91 0.05
N CYS A 175 11.77 14.49 0.45
CA CYS A 175 12.31 14.39 1.80
C CYS A 175 11.34 14.97 2.84
N ALA A 176 10.80 16.16 2.60
CA ALA A 176 9.83 16.79 3.50
C ALA A 176 8.59 15.89 3.71
N ILE A 177 8.07 15.28 2.64
CA ILE A 177 6.90 14.38 2.71
C ILE A 177 7.22 13.10 3.47
N VAL A 178 8.38 12.51 3.23
CA VAL A 178 8.83 11.30 3.95
C VAL A 178 8.96 11.57 5.44
N LEU A 179 9.64 12.65 5.81
CA LEU A 179 9.85 13.01 7.21
C LEU A 179 8.53 13.32 7.92
N GLU A 180 7.64 14.07 7.27
CA GLU A 180 6.30 14.36 7.82
C GLU A 180 5.46 13.09 7.96
N THR A 181 5.53 12.16 7.01
CA THR A 181 4.83 10.86 7.13
C THR A 181 5.36 10.04 8.31
N ILE A 182 6.69 10.03 8.50
CA ILE A 182 7.30 9.34 9.65
C ILE A 182 6.91 10.01 10.98
N ASP A 183 6.81 11.34 11.02
CA ASP A 183 6.35 12.07 12.20
C ASP A 183 4.90 11.71 12.56
N LEU A 184 4.02 11.61 11.58
CA LEU A 184 2.60 11.26 11.76
C LEU A 184 2.38 9.82 12.25
N PHE A 185 3.09 8.85 11.68
CA PHE A 185 2.85 7.42 11.93
C PHE A 185 3.84 6.79 12.91
N GLY A 186 4.97 7.42 13.12
CA GLY A 186 6.12 6.83 13.78
C GLY A 186 6.89 5.82 12.89
N PRO A 187 8.20 5.63 13.12
CA PRO A 187 9.04 4.75 12.29
C PRO A 187 8.56 3.30 12.29
N HIS A 188 7.94 2.83 13.38
CA HIS A 188 7.41 1.46 13.53
C HIS A 188 6.15 1.18 12.71
N ARG A 189 5.51 2.20 12.12
CA ARG A 189 4.38 2.07 11.18
C ARG A 189 4.71 2.57 9.78
N CYS A 190 5.97 2.84 9.48
CA CYS A 190 6.45 3.23 8.16
C CYS A 190 7.41 2.18 7.61
N MET A 191 7.38 1.93 6.29
CA MET A 191 8.35 1.10 5.60
C MET A 191 8.71 1.69 4.25
N PHE A 192 9.98 1.74 3.90
CA PHE A 192 10.41 2.10 2.55
C PHE A 192 10.07 1.01 1.55
N ALA A 193 9.60 1.44 0.37
CA ALA A 193 9.32 0.56 -0.76
C ALA A 193 9.73 1.24 -2.08
N SER A 194 10.10 0.43 -3.07
CA SER A 194 10.63 0.98 -4.33
C SER A 194 9.57 1.39 -5.33
N ASN A 195 8.44 0.71 -5.37
CA ASN A 195 7.48 0.74 -6.50
C ASN A 195 8.15 0.48 -7.87
N PHE A 196 9.21 -0.35 -7.91
CA PHE A 196 9.82 -0.75 -9.18
C PHE A 196 8.99 -1.84 -9.86
N PRO A 197 8.89 -1.78 -11.21
CA PRO A 197 9.67 -0.94 -12.14
C PRO A 197 9.10 0.47 -12.36
N VAL A 198 7.91 0.83 -11.86
CA VAL A 198 7.22 2.09 -12.15
C VAL A 198 8.05 3.32 -11.74
N ALA A 199 8.65 3.30 -10.55
CA ALA A 199 9.51 4.40 -10.10
C ALA A 199 10.75 4.59 -10.99
N GLY A 200 11.20 3.55 -11.69
CA GLY A 200 12.32 3.60 -12.64
C GLY A 200 12.13 4.56 -13.80
N LEU A 201 10.89 4.97 -14.08
CA LEU A 201 10.60 6.02 -15.06
C LEU A 201 11.11 7.41 -14.62
N ARG A 202 11.49 7.59 -13.34
CA ARG A 202 11.86 8.89 -12.74
C ARG A 202 13.18 8.89 -12.01
N ILE A 203 13.58 7.74 -11.45
CA ILE A 203 14.78 7.61 -10.66
C ILE A 203 15.32 6.17 -10.75
N PRO A 204 16.63 5.94 -10.94
CA PRO A 204 17.26 4.63 -10.85
C PRO A 204 17.07 4.01 -9.45
N PHE A 205 17.01 2.68 -9.38
CA PHE A 205 16.76 1.95 -8.12
C PHE A 205 17.79 2.30 -7.03
N ASP A 206 19.08 2.28 -7.38
CA ASP A 206 20.16 2.57 -6.42
C ASP A 206 20.09 4.01 -5.92
N ASP A 207 19.77 4.96 -6.79
CA ASP A 207 19.65 6.37 -6.43
C ASP A 207 18.45 6.62 -5.52
N LEU A 208 17.35 5.92 -5.74
CA LEU A 208 16.17 5.95 -4.86
C LEU A 208 16.53 5.53 -3.44
N TYR A 209 17.21 4.39 -3.29
CA TYR A 209 17.60 3.90 -1.96
C TYR A 209 18.73 4.72 -1.32
N ARG A 210 19.65 5.30 -2.11
CA ARG A 210 20.60 6.29 -1.60
C ARG A 210 19.91 7.54 -1.07
N ALA A 211 18.88 8.03 -1.80
CA ALA A 211 18.06 9.15 -1.36
C ALA A 211 17.31 8.83 -0.05
N TYR A 212 16.65 7.67 0.05
CA TYR A 212 15.98 7.24 1.29
C TYR A 212 16.95 7.19 2.48
N LYS A 213 18.13 6.58 2.31
CA LYS A 213 19.15 6.52 3.36
C LYS A 213 19.63 7.92 3.79
N LYS A 214 19.75 8.86 2.83
CA LYS A 214 20.11 10.25 3.10
C LYS A 214 19.02 11.00 3.87
N MET A 215 17.73 10.77 3.54
CA MET A 215 16.59 11.42 4.20
C MET A 215 16.54 11.13 5.71
N VAL A 216 16.95 9.94 6.11
CA VAL A 216 16.93 9.49 7.51
C VAL A 216 18.34 9.34 8.11
N ALA A 217 19.32 10.09 7.58
CA ALA A 217 20.71 9.96 7.99
C ALA A 217 20.91 10.19 9.51
N ASP A 218 20.14 11.12 10.09
CA ASP A 218 20.23 11.52 11.50
C ASP A 218 19.34 10.67 12.43
N PHE A 219 18.57 9.71 11.89
CA PHE A 219 17.77 8.78 12.70
C PHE A 219 18.68 7.77 13.40
N SER A 220 18.23 7.26 14.54
CA SER A 220 18.90 6.18 15.25
C SER A 220 19.00 4.90 14.40
N LEU A 221 19.88 3.97 14.77
CA LEU A 221 20.01 2.68 14.09
C LEU A 221 18.73 1.86 14.18
N ASP A 222 18.02 1.91 15.31
CA ASP A 222 16.76 1.18 15.51
C ASP A 222 15.65 1.74 14.63
N GLU A 223 15.51 3.07 14.53
CA GLU A 223 14.53 3.69 13.62
C GLU A 223 14.83 3.37 12.15
N LYS A 224 16.10 3.45 11.74
CA LYS A 224 16.50 3.03 10.38
C LYS A 224 16.17 1.57 10.13
N ARG A 225 16.41 0.70 11.09
CA ARG A 225 16.10 -0.73 10.99
C ARG A 225 14.58 -0.96 10.87
N MET A 226 13.75 -0.25 11.64
CA MET A 226 12.30 -0.27 11.48
C MET A 226 11.89 0.11 10.06
N LEU A 227 12.38 1.26 9.53
CA LEU A 227 12.01 1.81 8.24
C LEU A 227 12.43 0.94 7.04
N PHE A 228 13.59 0.28 7.11
CA PHE A 228 14.14 -0.49 5.99
C PHE A 228 13.90 -2.00 6.08
N HIS A 229 13.49 -2.51 7.26
CA HIS A 229 13.40 -3.95 7.49
C HIS A 229 12.26 -4.35 8.42
N ASP A 230 12.32 -3.99 9.72
CA ASP A 230 11.52 -4.63 10.77
C ASP A 230 10.00 -4.41 10.60
N THR A 231 9.60 -3.21 10.18
CA THR A 231 8.17 -2.94 9.92
C THR A 231 7.64 -3.83 8.81
N ALA A 232 8.37 -3.98 7.70
CA ALA A 232 7.96 -4.86 6.61
C ALA A 232 7.97 -6.34 7.05
N ALA A 233 9.01 -6.78 7.77
CA ALA A 233 9.11 -8.14 8.29
C ALA A 233 7.92 -8.48 9.20
N ARG A 234 7.57 -7.60 10.13
CA ARG A 234 6.43 -7.78 11.04
C ARG A 234 5.09 -7.77 10.28
N VAL A 235 4.86 -6.75 9.45
CA VAL A 235 3.57 -6.55 8.76
C VAL A 235 3.26 -7.69 7.80
N TYR A 236 4.27 -8.16 7.07
CA TYR A 236 4.11 -9.23 6.10
C TYR A 236 4.55 -10.61 6.62
N ARG A 237 4.84 -10.70 7.93
CA ARG A 237 5.22 -11.97 8.59
C ARG A 237 6.31 -12.70 7.79
N LEU A 238 7.40 -11.96 7.48
CA LEU A 238 8.53 -12.51 6.74
C LEU A 238 9.46 -13.27 7.70
N ASP A 239 9.77 -14.51 7.35
CA ASP A 239 10.81 -15.31 8.01
C ASP A 239 12.16 -14.93 7.38
N LEU A 240 12.90 -13.98 8.02
CA LEU A 240 14.17 -13.43 7.52
C LEU A 240 15.31 -13.64 8.52
#